data_c16294dd8d80745cf6314f73b2dfede2
#
_entry.id   c16294dd8d80745cf6314f73b2dfede2
#
_cell.length_a   1.000
_cell.length_b   1.000
_cell.length_c   1.000
_cell.angle_alpha   90.00
_cell.angle_beta   90.00
_cell.angle_gamma   90.00
#
_symmetry.space_group_name_H-M   'P 1'
#
loop_
_entity.id
_entity.type
_entity.pdbx_description
1 polymer ?
#
loop_
_entity_poly.entity_id
_entity_poly.type
_entity_poly.pdbx_seq_one_letter_code
_entity_poly.pdbx_strand_id
1 'polypeptide(L)'
;MIVKVITNKANRDITINKLYPVIIKKDDEIRIVDDFGGLSIYELKDFQVFKENISSYKKNNNCIVYKSVDYPSFLENYYNDDKKALNALTYSLLNIFEEDLNSEELVELITSEEYSNDEKMVFVETIENKITDSSVKILAKYFQNKQDIEPEFLLSICKLLSKYQIQEVYDLFLKYISDDTIN
;
A
#
# COMPACT_ATOMS: atom_id res chain seq x y z
N MET A 1 -1.92 -12.48 3.01
CA MET A 1 -2.79 -11.98 4.11
C MET A 1 -2.46 -10.53 4.35
N ILE A 2 -3.49 -9.70 4.45
CA ILE A 2 -3.38 -8.28 4.78
C ILE A 2 -4.17 -8.04 6.07
N VAL A 3 -3.60 -7.29 6.98
CA VAL A 3 -4.23 -6.92 8.25
C VAL A 3 -4.36 -5.42 8.38
N LYS A 4 -5.42 -4.96 9.07
CA LYS A 4 -5.69 -3.56 9.38
C LYS A 4 -5.47 -3.32 10.86
N VAL A 5 -4.72 -2.29 11.23
CA VAL A 5 -4.53 -1.92 12.63
C VAL A 5 -5.84 -1.37 13.20
N ILE A 6 -6.35 -1.97 14.28
CA ILE A 6 -7.55 -1.51 14.99
C ILE A 6 -7.25 -0.89 16.35
N THR A 7 -6.09 -1.20 16.93
CA THR A 7 -5.65 -0.59 18.18
C THR A 7 -4.13 -0.35 18.16
N ASN A 8 -3.67 0.74 18.77
CA ASN A 8 -2.24 1.02 18.97
C ASN A 8 -2.01 1.45 20.42
N LYS A 9 -2.30 0.55 21.37
CA LYS A 9 -2.21 0.82 22.81
C LYS A 9 -0.79 0.98 23.34
N ALA A 10 0.19 0.45 22.61
CA ALA A 10 1.57 0.40 23.08
C ALA A 10 2.48 1.49 22.44
N ASN A 11 1.91 2.48 21.77
CA ASN A 11 2.65 3.52 21.05
C ASN A 11 3.71 2.90 20.11
N ARG A 12 3.29 1.88 19.37
CA ARG A 12 4.13 1.10 18.46
C ARG A 12 4.25 1.82 17.11
N ASP A 13 5.24 1.44 16.35
CA ASP A 13 5.60 2.02 15.06
C ASP A 13 4.65 1.60 13.93
N ILE A 14 3.34 1.65 14.20
CA ILE A 14 2.24 1.31 13.28
C ILE A 14 1.11 2.33 13.38
N THR A 15 0.48 2.62 12.25
CA THR A 15 -0.61 3.61 12.15
C THR A 15 -1.99 2.94 12.21
N ILE A 16 -2.90 3.47 13.03
CA ILE A 16 -4.29 3.00 13.13
C ILE A 16 -4.96 3.16 11.76
N ASN A 17 -5.80 2.20 11.39
CA ASN A 17 -6.50 2.07 10.10
C ASN A 17 -5.62 1.74 8.89
N LYS A 18 -4.31 1.81 9.00
CA LYS A 18 -3.40 1.42 7.93
C LYS A 18 -3.39 -0.10 7.73
N LEU A 19 -3.19 -0.52 6.47
CA LEU A 19 -3.08 -1.92 6.08
C LEU A 19 -1.62 -2.35 6.02
N TYR A 20 -1.33 -3.54 6.53
CA TYR A 20 0.01 -4.12 6.50
C TYR A 20 -0.03 -5.54 5.93
N PRO A 21 0.85 -5.86 4.94
CA PRO A 21 1.05 -7.23 4.50
C PRO A 21 1.73 -8.04 5.60
N VAL A 22 1.22 -9.24 5.86
CA VAL A 22 1.80 -10.15 6.85
C VAL A 22 2.89 -10.99 6.21
N ILE A 23 4.09 -10.95 6.77
CA ILE A 23 5.23 -11.77 6.32
C ILE A 23 5.13 -13.17 6.91
N ILE A 24 4.89 -13.23 8.22
CA ILE A 24 4.78 -14.47 8.99
C ILE A 24 3.59 -14.36 9.93
N LYS A 25 2.83 -15.45 10.02
CA LYS A 25 1.87 -15.67 11.10
C LYS A 25 2.24 -16.92 11.84
N LYS A 26 2.33 -16.84 13.17
CA LYS A 26 2.54 -17.96 14.08
C LYS A 26 1.60 -17.82 15.26
N ASP A 27 0.67 -18.76 15.37
CA ASP A 27 -0.38 -18.73 16.41
C ASP A 27 -1.11 -17.36 16.42
N ASP A 28 -1.03 -16.62 17.51
CA ASP A 28 -1.63 -15.30 17.68
C ASP A 28 -0.66 -14.14 17.42
N GLU A 29 0.52 -14.44 16.87
CA GLU A 29 1.54 -13.44 16.51
C GLU A 29 1.69 -13.30 15.01
N ILE A 30 1.92 -12.06 14.56
CA ILE A 30 2.25 -11.74 13.17
C ILE A 30 3.56 -10.94 13.09
N ARG A 31 4.28 -11.08 11.98
CA ARG A 31 5.39 -10.19 11.62
C ARG A 31 5.02 -9.39 10.40
N ILE A 32 5.23 -8.09 10.49
CA ILE A 32 5.02 -7.10 9.43
C ILE A 32 6.24 -6.18 9.35
N VAL A 33 6.38 -5.46 8.25
CA VAL A 33 7.25 -4.29 8.19
C VAL A 33 6.44 -3.10 8.71
N ASP A 34 6.96 -2.43 9.74
CA ASP A 34 6.33 -1.27 10.37
C ASP A 34 6.58 0.04 9.58
N ASP A 35 6.07 1.17 10.08
CA ASP A 35 6.16 2.47 9.40
C ASP A 35 7.60 3.02 9.31
N PHE A 36 8.54 2.48 10.08
CA PHE A 36 9.97 2.83 10.03
C PHE A 36 10.80 1.82 9.25
N GLY A 37 10.15 0.83 8.60
CA GLY A 37 10.82 -0.22 7.86
C GLY A 37 11.41 -1.34 8.73
N GLY A 38 11.07 -1.36 10.02
CA GLY A 38 11.47 -2.40 10.96
C GLY A 38 10.62 -3.67 10.80
N LEU A 39 11.27 -4.85 10.92
CA LEU A 39 10.56 -6.12 10.98
C LEU A 39 10.14 -6.42 12.42
N SER A 40 8.91 -6.12 12.75
CA SER A 40 8.41 -6.16 14.12
C SER A 40 7.37 -7.26 14.33
N ILE A 41 7.30 -7.77 15.57
CA ILE A 41 6.30 -8.77 15.99
C ILE A 41 5.17 -8.05 16.72
N TYR A 42 3.94 -8.41 16.35
CA TYR A 42 2.72 -7.89 16.95
C TYR A 42 1.74 -9.01 17.28
N GLU A 43 0.89 -8.76 18.27
CA GLU A 43 -0.22 -9.66 18.59
C GLU A 43 -1.37 -9.44 17.58
N LEU A 44 -1.89 -10.51 17.01
CA LEU A 44 -2.97 -10.47 16.01
C LEU A 44 -4.24 -9.78 16.54
N LYS A 45 -4.47 -9.81 17.86
CA LYS A 45 -5.63 -9.15 18.49
C LYS A 45 -5.68 -7.62 18.30
N ASP A 46 -4.54 -6.99 18.00
CA ASP A 46 -4.45 -5.56 17.73
C ASP A 46 -4.82 -5.20 16.27
N PHE A 47 -5.16 -6.22 15.49
CA PHE A 47 -5.47 -6.12 14.06
C PHE A 47 -6.78 -6.79 13.70
N GLN A 48 -7.40 -6.28 12.65
CA GLN A 48 -8.46 -6.97 11.91
C GLN A 48 -7.88 -7.60 10.66
N VAL A 49 -8.14 -8.87 10.40
CA VAL A 49 -7.80 -9.49 9.11
C VAL A 49 -8.66 -8.84 8.02
N PHE A 50 -8.01 -8.16 7.08
CA PHE A 50 -8.66 -7.49 5.95
C PHE A 50 -8.80 -8.42 4.75
N LYS A 51 -7.72 -9.12 4.39
CA LYS A 51 -7.71 -10.16 3.34
C LYS A 51 -6.94 -11.39 3.83
N GLU A 52 -7.52 -12.56 3.64
CA GLU A 52 -6.89 -13.83 3.98
C GLU A 52 -6.68 -14.68 2.72
N ASN A 53 -5.64 -14.35 1.93
CA ASN A 53 -5.22 -15.19 0.83
C ASN A 53 -4.07 -16.10 1.29
N ILE A 54 -4.43 -17.33 1.68
CA ILE A 54 -3.46 -18.33 2.18
C ILE A 54 -2.64 -18.93 1.02
N SER A 55 -3.10 -18.83 -0.23
CA SER A 55 -2.43 -19.43 -1.39
C SER A 55 -1.01 -18.85 -1.63
N SER A 56 -0.79 -17.60 -1.23
CA SER A 56 0.50 -16.90 -1.30
C SER A 56 1.46 -17.29 -0.17
N TYR A 57 1.05 -18.18 0.74
CA TYR A 57 1.85 -18.61 1.89
C TYR A 57 2.24 -20.09 1.79
N LYS A 58 3.38 -20.42 2.37
CA LYS A 58 3.81 -21.81 2.61
C LYS A 58 3.83 -22.11 4.10
N LYS A 59 3.41 -23.32 4.45
CA LYS A 59 3.50 -23.79 5.83
C LYS A 59 4.95 -24.18 6.13
N ASN A 60 5.45 -23.68 7.25
CA ASN A 60 6.78 -24.01 7.78
C ASN A 60 6.64 -24.32 9.27
N ASN A 61 6.66 -25.59 9.65
CA ASN A 61 6.39 -26.07 11.02
C ASN A 61 5.08 -25.51 11.57
N ASN A 62 5.15 -24.68 12.61
CA ASN A 62 4.00 -24.08 13.29
C ASN A 62 3.66 -22.66 12.79
N CYS A 63 4.24 -22.20 11.68
CA CYS A 63 3.96 -20.90 11.10
C CYS A 63 3.63 -21.00 9.62
N ILE A 64 2.97 -19.93 9.11
CA ILE A 64 2.84 -19.67 7.68
C ILE A 64 3.75 -18.51 7.30
N VAL A 65 4.45 -18.65 6.18
CA VAL A 65 5.42 -17.66 5.68
C VAL A 65 5.05 -17.28 4.25
N TYR A 66 5.12 -15.98 3.93
CA TYR A 66 4.90 -15.51 2.57
C TYR A 66 5.90 -16.15 1.60
N LYS A 67 5.40 -16.71 0.49
CA LYS A 67 6.20 -17.60 -0.40
C LYS A 67 7.40 -16.93 -1.04
N SER A 68 7.29 -15.64 -1.36
CA SER A 68 8.35 -14.88 -2.00
C SER A 68 9.47 -14.48 -1.03
N VAL A 69 9.33 -14.74 0.27
CA VAL A 69 10.33 -14.46 1.27
C VAL A 69 11.12 -15.72 1.62
N ASP A 70 12.41 -15.73 1.31
CA ASP A 70 13.34 -16.68 1.91
C ASP A 70 13.70 -16.21 3.31
N TYR A 71 12.93 -16.68 4.29
CA TYR A 71 12.96 -16.17 5.65
C TYR A 71 14.30 -16.34 6.37
N PRO A 72 15.02 -17.47 6.25
CA PRO A 72 16.34 -17.59 6.86
C PRO A 72 17.34 -16.57 6.33
N SER A 73 17.45 -16.46 5.00
CA SER A 73 18.32 -15.46 4.36
C SER A 73 17.88 -14.03 4.66
N PHE A 74 16.56 -13.78 4.75
CA PHE A 74 16.02 -12.48 5.13
C PHE A 74 16.43 -12.06 6.54
N LEU A 75 16.32 -12.95 7.52
CA LEU A 75 16.73 -12.65 8.90
C LEU A 75 18.22 -12.37 8.99
N GLU A 76 19.05 -13.16 8.31
CA GLU A 76 20.50 -12.95 8.26
C GLU A 76 20.82 -11.56 7.69
N ASN A 77 20.21 -11.20 6.56
CA ASN A 77 20.41 -9.90 5.93
C ASN A 77 19.89 -8.74 6.78
N TYR A 78 18.74 -8.94 7.46
CA TYR A 78 18.18 -7.95 8.39
C TYR A 78 19.15 -7.64 9.55
N TYR A 79 19.72 -8.69 10.18
CA TYR A 79 20.67 -8.51 11.26
C TYR A 79 22.03 -7.96 10.80
N ASN A 80 22.38 -8.13 9.54
CA ASN A 80 23.58 -7.57 8.92
C ASN A 80 23.36 -6.15 8.33
N ASP A 81 22.19 -5.55 8.57
CA ASP A 81 21.80 -4.21 8.10
C ASP A 81 21.92 -4.05 6.56
N ASP A 82 21.58 -5.12 5.81
CA ASP A 82 21.57 -5.10 4.36
C ASP A 82 20.35 -4.38 3.81
N LYS A 83 20.49 -3.08 3.56
CA LYS A 83 19.43 -2.21 3.03
C LYS A 83 18.88 -2.69 1.68
N LYS A 84 19.68 -3.37 0.85
CA LYS A 84 19.18 -3.89 -0.45
C LYS A 84 18.22 -5.06 -0.24
N ALA A 85 18.51 -5.94 0.73
CA ALA A 85 17.62 -7.04 1.07
C ALA A 85 16.31 -6.54 1.69
N LEU A 86 16.36 -5.51 2.54
CA LEU A 86 15.17 -4.86 3.09
C LEU A 86 14.32 -4.21 2.00
N ASN A 87 14.93 -3.47 1.08
CA ASN A 87 14.22 -2.89 -0.05
C ASN A 87 13.59 -3.96 -0.95
N ALA A 88 14.33 -5.03 -1.28
CA ALA A 88 13.80 -6.14 -2.06
C ALA A 88 12.61 -6.83 -1.37
N LEU A 89 12.63 -6.94 -0.04
CA LEU A 89 11.49 -7.43 0.73
C LEU A 89 10.30 -6.48 0.61
N THR A 90 10.52 -5.18 0.81
CA THR A 90 9.45 -4.18 0.70
C THR A 90 8.77 -4.27 -0.67
N TYR A 91 9.54 -4.33 -1.76
CA TYR A 91 8.98 -4.54 -3.11
C TYR A 91 8.22 -5.86 -3.24
N SER A 92 8.72 -6.95 -2.66
CA SER A 92 8.03 -8.24 -2.67
C SER A 92 6.70 -8.21 -1.91
N LEU A 93 6.61 -7.40 -0.85
CA LEU A 93 5.39 -7.24 -0.07
C LEU A 93 4.32 -6.42 -0.82
N LEU A 94 4.73 -5.51 -1.72
CA LEU A 94 3.82 -4.77 -2.57
C LEU A 94 3.04 -5.70 -3.53
N ASN A 95 3.64 -6.82 -3.94
CA ASN A 95 2.95 -7.84 -4.73
C ASN A 95 1.73 -8.43 -4.00
N ILE A 96 1.72 -8.43 -2.66
CA ILE A 96 0.53 -8.86 -1.88
C ILE A 96 -0.63 -7.89 -2.13
N PHE A 97 -0.38 -6.59 -2.16
CA PHE A 97 -1.41 -5.61 -2.49
C PHE A 97 -1.88 -5.75 -3.94
N GLU A 98 -0.95 -6.00 -4.86
CA GLU A 98 -1.29 -6.24 -6.27
C GLU A 98 -2.15 -7.49 -6.45
N GLU A 99 -1.84 -8.60 -5.78
CA GLU A 99 -2.58 -9.86 -5.90
C GLU A 99 -3.93 -9.82 -5.19
N ASP A 100 -4.01 -9.21 -4.01
CA ASP A 100 -5.12 -9.37 -3.07
C ASP A 100 -6.13 -8.22 -3.10
N LEU A 101 -5.74 -7.00 -3.54
CA LEU A 101 -6.62 -5.84 -3.58
C LEU A 101 -7.24 -5.63 -4.97
N ASN A 102 -8.52 -5.26 -4.99
CA ASN A 102 -9.20 -4.82 -6.21
C ASN A 102 -8.98 -3.32 -6.48
N SER A 103 -9.55 -2.82 -7.60
CA SER A 103 -9.41 -1.43 -8.01
C SER A 103 -10.00 -0.44 -7.00
N GLU A 104 -11.16 -0.74 -6.45
CA GLU A 104 -11.87 0.11 -5.49
C GLU A 104 -11.09 0.21 -4.17
N GLU A 105 -10.58 -0.90 -3.68
CA GLU A 105 -9.75 -0.95 -2.46
C GLU A 105 -8.44 -0.16 -2.65
N LEU A 106 -7.81 -0.23 -3.81
CA LEU A 106 -6.62 0.57 -4.12
C LEU A 106 -6.94 2.07 -4.20
N VAL A 107 -8.10 2.46 -4.74
CA VAL A 107 -8.56 3.85 -4.72
C VAL A 107 -8.71 4.36 -3.28
N GLU A 108 -9.25 3.54 -2.37
CA GLU A 108 -9.33 3.91 -0.95
C GLU A 108 -7.94 4.18 -0.35
N LEU A 109 -6.92 3.38 -0.67
CA LEU A 109 -5.55 3.60 -0.19
C LEU A 109 -4.93 4.87 -0.80
N ILE A 110 -5.11 5.11 -2.10
CA ILE A 110 -4.60 6.30 -2.80
C ILE A 110 -5.21 7.59 -2.22
N THR A 111 -6.47 7.53 -1.81
CA THR A 111 -7.19 8.70 -1.28
C THR A 111 -7.14 8.83 0.25
N SER A 112 -6.60 7.84 0.96
CA SER A 112 -6.48 7.84 2.43
C SER A 112 -5.40 8.82 2.91
N GLU A 113 -5.58 9.37 4.10
CA GLU A 113 -4.60 10.25 4.75
C GLU A 113 -3.58 9.47 5.63
N GLU A 114 -3.78 8.17 5.81
CA GLU A 114 -2.87 7.32 6.59
C GLU A 114 -1.58 6.95 5.86
N TYR A 115 -1.49 7.21 4.54
CA TYR A 115 -0.35 6.86 3.70
C TYR A 115 0.40 8.11 3.23
N SER A 116 1.73 8.02 3.21
CA SER A 116 2.60 9.02 2.59
C SER A 116 2.41 9.06 1.07
N ASN A 117 2.83 10.15 0.42
CA ASN A 117 2.76 10.24 -1.04
C ASN A 117 3.62 9.17 -1.73
N ASP A 118 4.77 8.81 -1.17
CA ASP A 118 5.62 7.72 -1.70
C ASP A 118 4.87 6.38 -1.70
N GLU A 119 4.18 6.04 -0.61
CA GLU A 119 3.36 4.82 -0.54
C GLU A 119 2.19 4.88 -1.53
N LYS A 120 1.54 6.04 -1.65
CA LYS A 120 0.44 6.25 -2.61
C LYS A 120 0.89 6.13 -4.06
N MET A 121 2.11 6.57 -4.41
CA MET A 121 2.66 6.37 -5.76
C MET A 121 2.76 4.89 -6.11
N VAL A 122 3.14 4.04 -5.16
CA VAL A 122 3.16 2.59 -5.36
C VAL A 122 1.77 2.03 -5.63
N PHE A 123 0.74 2.49 -4.90
CA PHE A 123 -0.64 2.07 -5.16
C PHE A 123 -1.14 2.55 -6.53
N VAL A 124 -0.69 3.73 -6.99
CA VAL A 124 -0.97 4.23 -8.35
C VAL A 124 -0.36 3.33 -9.42
N GLU A 125 0.87 2.87 -9.24
CA GLU A 125 1.49 1.90 -10.15
C GLU A 125 0.75 0.55 -10.11
N THR A 126 0.39 0.09 -8.91
CA THR A 126 -0.32 -1.18 -8.70
C THR A 126 -1.69 -1.19 -9.37
N ILE A 127 -2.45 -0.09 -9.31
CA ILE A 127 -3.81 -0.01 -9.88
C ILE A 127 -3.81 0.07 -11.41
N GLU A 128 -2.73 0.50 -12.05
CA GLU A 128 -2.67 0.80 -13.49
C GLU A 128 -3.20 -0.35 -14.37
N ASN A 129 -2.91 -1.60 -14.00
CA ASN A 129 -3.30 -2.78 -14.76
C ASN A 129 -4.71 -3.31 -14.46
N LYS A 130 -5.38 -2.76 -13.45
CA LYS A 130 -6.70 -3.26 -12.98
C LYS A 130 -7.73 -2.16 -12.73
N ILE A 131 -7.38 -0.91 -13.06
CA ILE A 131 -8.27 0.23 -12.83
C ILE A 131 -9.55 0.12 -13.65
N THR A 132 -10.69 0.39 -13.00
CA THR A 132 -12.01 0.41 -13.63
C THR A 132 -12.44 1.83 -13.98
N ASP A 133 -13.42 2.00 -14.89
CA ASP A 133 -13.98 3.32 -15.21
C ASP A 133 -14.59 4.01 -13.97
N SER A 134 -15.15 3.23 -13.05
CA SER A 134 -15.66 3.74 -11.77
C SER A 134 -14.53 4.31 -10.93
N SER A 135 -13.42 3.59 -10.80
CA SER A 135 -12.23 4.02 -10.06
C SER A 135 -11.60 5.28 -10.67
N VAL A 136 -11.53 5.36 -12.01
CA VAL A 136 -11.06 6.56 -12.73
C VAL A 136 -11.90 7.79 -12.36
N LYS A 137 -13.24 7.65 -12.34
CA LYS A 137 -14.15 8.75 -11.96
C LYS A 137 -13.97 9.19 -10.52
N ILE A 138 -13.79 8.24 -9.60
CA ILE A 138 -13.59 8.55 -8.17
C ILE A 138 -12.28 9.31 -8.00
N LEU A 139 -11.17 8.81 -8.58
CA LEU A 139 -9.87 9.48 -8.50
C LEU A 139 -9.93 10.88 -9.12
N ALA A 140 -10.48 11.03 -10.33
CA ALA A 140 -10.58 12.32 -10.98
C ALA A 140 -11.35 13.34 -10.12
N LYS A 141 -12.50 12.97 -9.57
CA LYS A 141 -13.28 13.83 -8.67
C LYS A 141 -12.56 14.15 -7.37
N TYR A 142 -11.88 13.17 -6.75
CA TYR A 142 -11.14 13.39 -5.53
C TYR A 142 -10.03 14.44 -5.74
N PHE A 143 -9.19 14.27 -6.77
CA PHE A 143 -8.09 15.17 -7.07
C PHE A 143 -8.55 16.52 -7.62
N GLN A 144 -9.70 16.59 -8.30
CA GLN A 144 -10.32 17.86 -8.68
C GLN A 144 -10.66 18.73 -7.46
N ASN A 145 -11.04 18.13 -6.33
CA ASN A 145 -11.46 18.86 -5.13
C ASN A 145 -10.33 19.01 -4.09
N LYS A 146 -9.22 18.28 -4.22
CA LYS A 146 -8.10 18.37 -3.28
C LYS A 146 -7.22 19.57 -3.60
N GLN A 147 -6.73 20.23 -2.53
CA GLN A 147 -5.73 21.30 -2.60
C GLN A 147 -4.39 20.80 -2.06
N ASP A 148 -3.31 21.51 -2.34
CA ASP A 148 -1.97 21.26 -1.81
C ASP A 148 -1.45 19.83 -2.04
N ILE A 149 -1.59 19.34 -3.30
CA ILE A 149 -1.08 18.04 -3.70
C ILE A 149 0.39 18.19 -4.10
N GLU A 150 1.24 17.32 -3.60
CA GLU A 150 2.65 17.27 -4.00
C GLU A 150 2.78 17.05 -5.51
N PRO A 151 3.64 17.86 -6.21
CA PRO A 151 3.71 17.85 -7.67
C PRO A 151 4.04 16.49 -8.29
N GLU A 152 4.96 15.72 -7.68
CA GLU A 152 5.35 14.41 -8.20
C GLU A 152 4.22 13.40 -8.11
N PHE A 153 3.49 13.40 -6.99
CA PHE A 153 2.33 12.53 -6.81
C PHE A 153 1.19 12.93 -7.76
N LEU A 154 0.91 14.24 -7.90
CA LEU A 154 -0.08 14.73 -8.86
C LEU A 154 0.26 14.32 -10.29
N LEU A 155 1.55 14.41 -10.67
CA LEU A 155 2.00 14.00 -12.00
C LEU A 155 1.74 12.50 -12.25
N SER A 156 1.95 11.65 -11.25
CA SER A 156 1.66 10.21 -11.34
C SER A 156 0.17 9.95 -11.55
N ILE A 157 -0.70 10.65 -10.81
CA ILE A 157 -2.16 10.60 -11.00
C ILE A 157 -2.55 11.09 -12.40
N CYS A 158 -2.01 12.22 -12.85
CA CYS A 158 -2.30 12.74 -14.19
C CYS A 158 -1.86 11.78 -15.30
N LYS A 159 -0.71 11.13 -15.17
CA LYS A 159 -0.24 10.11 -16.11
C LYS A 159 -1.19 8.91 -16.16
N LEU A 160 -1.63 8.41 -15.01
CA LEU A 160 -2.60 7.31 -14.93
C LEU A 160 -3.92 7.70 -15.62
N LEU A 161 -4.49 8.87 -15.27
CA LEU A 161 -5.80 9.30 -15.73
C LEU A 161 -5.79 9.77 -17.20
N SER A 162 -4.67 10.25 -17.74
CA SER A 162 -4.58 10.72 -19.14
C SER A 162 -4.92 9.66 -20.20
N LYS A 163 -4.94 8.38 -19.80
CA LYS A 163 -5.33 7.26 -20.66
C LYS A 163 -6.84 7.15 -20.89
N TYR A 164 -7.66 7.92 -20.13
CA TYR A 164 -9.11 7.81 -20.09
C TYR A 164 -9.78 9.07 -20.60
N GLN A 165 -10.68 8.91 -21.58
CA GLN A 165 -11.41 10.01 -22.23
C GLN A 165 -12.81 10.15 -21.63
N ILE A 166 -12.89 10.59 -20.37
CA ILE A 166 -14.15 10.83 -19.66
C ILE A 166 -14.20 12.27 -19.14
N GLN A 167 -15.42 12.81 -18.93
CA GLN A 167 -15.64 14.20 -18.57
C GLN A 167 -14.91 14.58 -17.27
N GLU A 168 -14.94 13.74 -16.26
CA GLU A 168 -14.32 13.98 -14.96
C GLU A 168 -12.78 14.16 -15.07
N VAL A 169 -12.14 13.46 -16.01
CA VAL A 169 -10.70 13.61 -16.29
C VAL A 169 -10.41 14.94 -17.01
N TYR A 170 -11.26 15.31 -17.98
CA TYR A 170 -11.14 16.62 -18.64
C TYR A 170 -11.32 17.76 -17.65
N ASP A 171 -12.30 17.69 -16.77
CA ASP A 171 -12.56 18.70 -15.74
C ASP A 171 -11.38 18.84 -14.76
N LEU A 172 -10.76 17.72 -14.37
CA LEU A 172 -9.53 17.71 -13.57
C LEU A 172 -8.40 18.44 -14.27
N PHE A 173 -8.12 18.12 -15.53
CA PHE A 173 -7.02 18.74 -16.28
C PHE A 173 -7.28 20.23 -16.53
N LEU A 174 -8.52 20.62 -16.85
CA LEU A 174 -8.89 22.03 -17.00
C LEU A 174 -8.62 22.84 -15.73
N LYS A 175 -8.92 22.27 -14.55
CA LYS A 175 -8.60 22.92 -13.27
C LYS A 175 -7.10 23.24 -13.17
N TYR A 176 -6.23 22.26 -13.43
CA TYR A 176 -4.78 22.44 -13.29
C TYR A 176 -4.15 23.31 -14.38
N ILE A 177 -4.72 23.34 -15.60
CA ILE A 177 -4.25 24.22 -16.68
C ILE A 177 -4.68 25.68 -16.43
N SER A 178 -5.86 25.88 -15.83
CA SER A 178 -6.41 27.24 -15.56
C SER A 178 -5.97 27.82 -14.21
N ASP A 179 -5.27 27.06 -13.40
CA ASP A 179 -4.78 27.52 -12.09
C ASP A 179 -3.41 28.21 -12.24
N ASP A 180 -3.43 29.55 -12.36
CA ASP A 180 -2.23 30.39 -12.51
C ASP A 180 -1.26 30.29 -11.30
N THR A 181 -1.62 29.57 -10.23
CA THR A 181 -0.80 29.40 -9.02
C THR A 181 0.20 28.22 -9.13
N ILE A 182 0.10 27.41 -10.19
CA ILE A 182 0.93 26.21 -10.40
C ILE A 182 2.13 26.47 -11.33
N ASN A 183 2.41 27.72 -11.75
CA ASN A 183 3.56 28.13 -12.56
C ASN A 183 4.74 28.58 -11.71
#